data_b087cc3c0d54dea7f675f5a4138feb1c
#
_entry.id   b087cc3c0d54dea7f675f5a4138feb1c
#
_cell.length_a   1.000
_cell.length_b   1.000
_cell.length_c   1.000
_cell.angle_alpha   90.00
_cell.angle_beta   90.00
_cell.angle_gamma   90.00
#
_symmetry.space_group_name_H-M   'P 1'
#
loop_
_entity.id
_entity.type
_entity.pdbx_description
1 polymer ?
#
loop_
_entity_poly.entity_id
_entity_poly.type
_entity_poly.pdbx_seq_one_letter_code
_entity_poly.pdbx_strand_id
1 'polypeptide(L)'
;MPVNIVGSEAGAKAMLLKQLNSLFFISKIEEAAIDGEFGRALARCQRSFSKTRNKYYSEASATKFDPLQGCQWSRFLYELARCIFVEEGVSSVCDKLYALNKAMSSVDLYYQVAMPDIFMFDHPFGSVMGPRATRTTSRSLKDARSGTTGASILGLANRFSCFRTARSSAIAKSATT
;
A
#
# COMPACT_ATOMS: atom_id res chain seq x y z
N MET A 1 -9.62 -16.37 -11.47
CA MET A 1 -10.18 -15.48 -12.51
C MET A 1 -9.19 -14.35 -12.72
N PRO A 2 -8.93 -13.90 -13.94
CA PRO A 2 -8.03 -12.77 -14.19
C PRO A 2 -8.58 -11.49 -13.57
N VAL A 3 -7.67 -10.58 -13.17
CA VAL A 3 -8.05 -9.25 -12.71
C VAL A 3 -8.44 -8.38 -13.92
N ASN A 4 -9.55 -7.67 -13.81
CA ASN A 4 -9.92 -6.67 -14.79
C ASN A 4 -9.16 -5.38 -14.48
N ILE A 5 -8.17 -5.03 -15.31
CA ILE A 5 -7.38 -3.80 -15.17
C ILE A 5 -8.07 -2.70 -15.95
N VAL A 6 -8.41 -1.60 -15.27
CA VAL A 6 -8.96 -0.41 -15.93
C VAL A 6 -7.90 0.17 -16.88
N GLY A 7 -8.23 0.25 -18.15
CA GLY A 7 -7.30 0.56 -19.22
C GLY A 7 -6.61 -0.71 -19.74
N SER A 8 -5.38 -0.94 -19.36
CA SER A 8 -4.63 -2.15 -19.70
C SER A 8 -3.42 -2.31 -18.77
N GLU A 9 -2.85 -3.52 -18.73
CA GLU A 9 -1.59 -3.75 -18.01
C GLU A 9 -0.46 -2.88 -18.55
N ALA A 10 -0.33 -2.79 -19.87
CA ALA A 10 0.66 -1.94 -20.52
C ALA A 10 0.46 -0.45 -20.16
N GLY A 11 -0.79 0.02 -20.08
CA GLY A 11 -1.12 1.37 -19.66
C GLY A 11 -0.76 1.64 -18.21
N ALA A 12 -1.06 0.70 -17.30
CA ALA A 12 -0.68 0.79 -15.89
C ALA A 12 0.85 0.82 -15.71
N LYS A 13 1.57 0.01 -16.48
CA LYS A 13 3.04 -0.02 -16.48
C LYS A 13 3.63 1.30 -17.01
N ALA A 14 3.11 1.81 -18.13
CA ALA A 14 3.54 3.09 -18.70
C ALA A 14 3.29 4.25 -17.70
N MET A 15 2.15 4.23 -17.00
CA MET A 15 1.85 5.21 -15.97
C MET A 15 2.86 5.12 -14.80
N LEU A 16 3.18 3.92 -14.34
CA LEU A 16 4.18 3.71 -13.27
C LEU A 16 5.54 4.27 -13.67
N LEU A 17 6.04 3.91 -14.85
CA LEU A 17 7.33 4.38 -15.34
C LEU A 17 7.35 5.91 -15.50
N LYS A 18 6.26 6.51 -15.98
CA LYS A 18 6.14 7.96 -16.06
C LYS A 18 6.19 8.62 -14.68
N GLN A 19 5.50 8.07 -13.69
CA GLN A 19 5.52 8.56 -12.32
C GLN A 19 6.92 8.45 -11.69
N LEU A 20 7.57 7.31 -11.85
CA LEU A 20 8.93 7.10 -11.37
C LEU A 20 9.91 8.06 -12.04
N ASN A 21 9.86 8.22 -13.35
CA ASN A 21 10.74 9.11 -14.10
C ASN A 21 10.46 10.61 -13.84
N SER A 22 9.30 10.97 -13.29
CA SER A 22 9.03 12.34 -12.87
C SER A 22 9.77 12.75 -11.59
N LEU A 23 10.15 11.78 -10.76
CA LEU A 23 10.80 12.01 -9.48
C LEU A 23 12.25 11.46 -9.44
N PHE A 24 12.53 10.43 -10.21
CA PHE A 24 13.79 9.68 -10.17
C PHE A 24 14.27 9.35 -11.58
N PHE A 25 15.57 9.13 -11.72
CA PHE A 25 16.10 8.48 -12.91
C PHE A 25 15.89 6.95 -12.76
N ILE A 26 15.33 6.31 -13.81
CA ILE A 26 15.13 4.85 -13.86
C ILE A 26 16.03 4.29 -14.98
N SER A 27 16.90 3.38 -14.61
CA SER A 27 17.78 2.66 -15.53
C SER A 27 17.03 1.52 -16.23
N LYS A 28 17.59 1.01 -17.33
CA LYS A 28 17.03 -0.14 -18.05
C LYS A 28 17.02 -1.42 -17.20
N ILE A 29 17.96 -1.58 -16.28
CA ILE A 29 18.01 -2.71 -15.36
C ILE A 29 16.82 -2.63 -14.39
N GLU A 30 16.54 -1.45 -13.87
CA GLU A 30 15.40 -1.22 -12.98
C GLU A 30 14.05 -1.37 -13.70
N GLU A 31 13.96 -0.95 -14.97
CA GLU A 31 12.78 -1.22 -15.80
C GLU A 31 12.57 -2.74 -15.96
N ALA A 32 13.62 -3.49 -16.22
CA ALA A 32 13.54 -4.94 -16.35
C ALA A 32 13.11 -5.64 -15.05
N ALA A 33 13.60 -5.18 -13.89
CA ALA A 33 13.16 -5.69 -12.59
C ALA A 33 11.67 -5.40 -12.34
N ILE A 34 11.19 -4.20 -12.67
CA ILE A 34 9.76 -3.85 -12.62
C ILE A 34 8.95 -4.79 -13.53
N ASP A 35 9.41 -4.98 -14.77
CA ASP A 35 8.73 -5.82 -15.77
C ASP A 35 8.61 -7.28 -15.31
N GLY A 36 9.66 -7.82 -14.73
CA GLY A 36 9.70 -9.20 -14.25
C GLY A 36 8.71 -9.47 -13.11
N GLU A 37 8.53 -8.52 -12.22
CA GLU A 37 7.72 -8.69 -11.01
C GLU A 37 6.31 -8.07 -11.10
N PHE A 38 6.00 -7.33 -12.16
CA PHE A 38 4.73 -6.64 -12.33
C PHE A 38 3.52 -7.58 -12.21
N GLY A 39 3.54 -8.69 -12.94
CA GLY A 39 2.47 -9.68 -12.93
C GLY A 39 2.30 -10.38 -11.57
N ARG A 40 3.42 -10.65 -10.86
CA ARG A 40 3.38 -11.23 -9.50
C ARG A 40 2.74 -10.26 -8.52
N ALA A 41 3.09 -8.97 -8.58
CA ALA A 41 2.50 -7.93 -7.75
C ALA A 41 0.98 -7.79 -8.01
N LEU A 42 0.55 -7.79 -9.28
CA LEU A 42 -0.87 -7.79 -9.65
C LEU A 42 -1.62 -9.00 -9.08
N ALA A 43 -1.03 -10.20 -9.19
CA ALA A 43 -1.65 -11.42 -8.66
C ALA A 43 -1.82 -11.36 -7.12
N ARG A 44 -0.88 -10.74 -6.40
CA ARG A 44 -1.00 -10.52 -4.96
C ARG A 44 -2.09 -9.51 -4.62
N CYS A 45 -2.18 -8.42 -5.37
CA CYS A 45 -3.27 -7.45 -5.25
C CYS A 45 -4.62 -8.09 -5.51
N GLN A 46 -4.76 -8.84 -6.60
CA GLN A 46 -5.99 -9.54 -6.99
C GLN A 46 -6.50 -10.45 -5.86
N ARG A 47 -5.59 -11.20 -5.23
CA ARG A 47 -5.92 -12.10 -4.12
C ARG A 47 -6.59 -11.38 -2.96
N SER A 48 -6.13 -10.17 -2.62
CA SER A 48 -6.75 -9.32 -1.61
C SER A 48 -8.04 -8.67 -2.09
N PHE A 49 -8.03 -8.12 -3.29
CA PHE A 49 -9.18 -7.39 -3.84
C PHE A 49 -10.39 -8.32 -4.00
N SER A 50 -10.17 -9.57 -4.41
CA SER A 50 -11.23 -10.58 -4.52
C SER A 50 -11.91 -10.92 -3.19
N LYS A 51 -11.27 -10.63 -2.05
CA LYS A 51 -11.85 -10.83 -0.71
C LYS A 51 -12.52 -9.58 -0.16
N THR A 52 -12.45 -8.47 -0.88
CA THR A 52 -13.00 -7.18 -0.44
C THR A 52 -14.40 -6.98 -0.99
N ARG A 53 -15.38 -6.84 -0.08
CA ARG A 53 -16.78 -6.55 -0.42
C ARG A 53 -16.99 -5.04 -0.58
N ASN A 54 -16.37 -4.45 -1.60
CA ASN A 54 -16.47 -3.03 -1.87
C ASN A 54 -16.58 -2.81 -3.38
N LYS A 55 -17.53 -1.96 -3.79
CA LYS A 55 -17.83 -1.65 -5.20
C LYS A 55 -16.62 -1.13 -6.00
N TYR A 56 -15.60 -0.60 -5.33
CA TYR A 56 -14.38 -0.13 -6.00
C TYR A 56 -13.42 -1.27 -6.37
N TYR A 57 -13.62 -2.47 -5.84
CA TYR A 57 -12.76 -3.65 -6.02
C TYR A 57 -13.39 -4.75 -6.84
N SER A 58 -14.66 -4.59 -7.23
CA SER A 58 -15.38 -5.57 -8.05
C SER A 58 -16.30 -4.88 -9.05
N GLU A 59 -16.38 -5.44 -10.24
CA GLU A 59 -17.31 -5.05 -11.30
C GLU A 59 -17.83 -6.30 -11.98
N ALA A 60 -19.17 -6.42 -12.06
CA ALA A 60 -19.83 -7.59 -12.65
C ALA A 60 -19.27 -8.94 -12.15
N SER A 61 -19.00 -9.06 -10.84
CA SER A 61 -18.41 -10.24 -10.18
C SER A 61 -16.93 -10.51 -10.51
N ALA A 62 -16.28 -9.68 -11.30
CA ALA A 62 -14.84 -9.76 -11.54
C ALA A 62 -14.07 -8.81 -10.58
N THR A 63 -12.87 -9.23 -10.19
CA THR A 63 -11.97 -8.35 -9.43
C THR A 63 -11.45 -7.23 -10.32
N LYS A 64 -11.58 -5.99 -9.84
CA LYS A 64 -11.17 -4.79 -10.57
C LYS A 64 -9.90 -4.20 -9.95
N PHE A 65 -8.96 -3.85 -10.80
CA PHE A 65 -7.80 -3.04 -10.46
C PHE A 65 -7.84 -1.74 -11.24
N ASP A 66 -7.89 -0.63 -10.52
CA ASP A 66 -7.89 0.71 -11.09
C ASP A 66 -6.63 1.47 -10.61
N PRO A 67 -5.66 1.72 -11.52
CA PRO A 67 -4.45 2.46 -11.18
C PRO A 67 -4.69 3.89 -10.69
N LEU A 68 -5.86 4.48 -10.98
CA LEU A 68 -6.23 5.81 -10.51
C LEU A 68 -6.87 5.80 -9.12
N GLN A 69 -7.23 4.62 -8.61
CA GLN A 69 -7.75 4.49 -7.26
C GLN A 69 -6.58 4.40 -6.26
N GLY A 70 -6.35 5.48 -5.50
CA GLY A 70 -5.15 5.68 -4.68
C GLY A 70 -4.85 4.55 -3.70
N CYS A 71 -5.87 3.94 -3.05
CA CYS A 71 -5.65 2.81 -2.13
C CYS A 71 -5.20 1.54 -2.86
N GLN A 72 -5.73 1.29 -4.07
CA GLN A 72 -5.31 0.16 -4.89
C GLN A 72 -3.90 0.37 -5.43
N TRP A 73 -3.61 1.58 -5.91
CA TRP A 73 -2.30 1.93 -6.43
C TRP A 73 -1.22 1.87 -5.35
N SER A 74 -1.49 2.46 -4.17
CA SER A 74 -0.59 2.38 -3.02
C SER A 74 -0.28 0.93 -2.62
N ARG A 75 -1.31 0.08 -2.59
CA ARG A 75 -1.14 -1.35 -2.35
C ARG A 75 -0.25 -2.00 -3.40
N PHE A 76 -0.50 -1.71 -4.67
CA PHE A 76 0.26 -2.25 -5.79
C PHE A 76 1.74 -1.85 -5.73
N LEU A 77 2.02 -0.56 -5.46
CA LEU A 77 3.40 -0.08 -5.32
C LEU A 77 4.16 -0.82 -4.21
N TYR A 78 3.51 -1.04 -3.06
CA TYR A 78 4.11 -1.84 -1.99
C TYR A 78 4.36 -3.29 -2.42
N GLU A 79 3.37 -3.95 -3.04
CA GLU A 79 3.52 -5.35 -3.47
C GLU A 79 4.61 -5.50 -4.53
N LEU A 80 4.73 -4.55 -5.46
CA LEU A 80 5.77 -4.58 -6.47
C LEU A 80 7.17 -4.43 -5.84
N ALA A 81 7.35 -3.43 -4.98
CA ALA A 81 8.61 -3.26 -4.25
C ALA A 81 8.94 -4.50 -3.39
N ARG A 82 7.93 -5.10 -2.78
CA ARG A 82 8.09 -6.33 -1.99
C ARG A 82 8.46 -7.53 -2.83
N CYS A 83 7.86 -7.70 -4.01
CA CYS A 83 8.19 -8.80 -4.92
C CYS A 83 9.63 -8.70 -5.41
N ILE A 84 10.06 -7.52 -5.86
CA ILE A 84 11.44 -7.27 -6.28
C ILE A 84 12.42 -7.53 -5.12
N PHE A 85 12.11 -7.02 -3.93
CA PHE A 85 12.94 -7.24 -2.74
C PHE A 85 13.10 -8.73 -2.39
N VAL A 86 12.05 -9.51 -2.51
CA VAL A 86 12.10 -10.95 -2.19
C VAL A 86 12.93 -11.71 -3.21
N GLU A 87 12.92 -11.28 -4.47
CA GLU A 87 13.66 -11.92 -5.56
C GLU A 87 15.14 -11.49 -5.60
N GLU A 88 15.39 -10.20 -5.53
CA GLU A 88 16.71 -9.60 -5.78
C GLU A 88 17.40 -9.03 -4.54
N GLY A 89 16.66 -8.92 -3.42
CA GLY A 89 17.14 -8.25 -2.23
C GLY A 89 16.93 -6.73 -2.26
N VAL A 90 17.70 -6.01 -1.45
CA VAL A 90 17.63 -4.54 -1.39
C VAL A 90 18.18 -3.95 -2.68
N SER A 91 17.39 -3.13 -3.35
CA SER A 91 17.77 -2.46 -4.59
C SER A 91 17.23 -1.04 -4.67
N SER A 92 17.86 -0.21 -5.50
CA SER A 92 17.45 1.20 -5.63
C SER A 92 16.03 1.34 -6.18
N VAL A 93 15.55 0.41 -7.00
CA VAL A 93 14.18 0.44 -7.51
C VAL A 93 13.16 0.18 -6.41
N CYS A 94 13.46 -0.67 -5.42
CA CYS A 94 12.61 -0.88 -4.25
C CYS A 94 12.47 0.42 -3.44
N ASP A 95 13.57 1.14 -3.23
CA ASP A 95 13.57 2.41 -2.52
C ASP A 95 12.81 3.50 -3.28
N LYS A 96 12.95 3.55 -4.61
CA LYS A 96 12.20 4.47 -5.48
C LYS A 96 10.69 4.19 -5.46
N LEU A 97 10.28 2.92 -5.52
CA LEU A 97 8.88 2.51 -5.41
C LEU A 97 8.30 2.88 -4.04
N TYR A 98 9.05 2.63 -2.97
CA TYR A 98 8.67 3.04 -1.63
C TYR A 98 8.54 4.57 -1.51
N ALA A 99 9.51 5.32 -2.01
CA ALA A 99 9.48 6.79 -1.99
C ALA A 99 8.32 7.35 -2.82
N LEU A 100 8.03 6.77 -4.00
CA LEU A 100 6.88 7.12 -4.82
C LEU A 100 5.57 6.88 -4.06
N ASN A 101 5.41 5.72 -3.43
CA ASN A 101 4.22 5.40 -2.64
C ASN A 101 4.02 6.41 -1.50
N LYS A 102 5.10 6.72 -0.78
CA LYS A 102 5.07 7.70 0.30
C LYS A 102 4.70 9.11 -0.19
N ALA A 103 5.25 9.52 -1.33
CA ALA A 103 4.96 10.81 -1.93
C ALA A 103 3.49 10.94 -2.40
N MET A 104 2.96 9.89 -3.05
CA MET A 104 1.61 9.92 -3.63
C MET A 104 0.50 9.65 -2.61
N SER A 105 0.74 8.77 -1.64
CA SER A 105 -0.31 8.23 -0.76
C SER A 105 -0.09 8.57 0.71
N SER A 106 1.04 9.22 1.06
CA SER A 106 1.45 9.48 2.45
C SER A 106 1.48 8.20 3.31
N VAL A 107 1.74 7.05 2.69
CA VAL A 107 1.86 5.76 3.34
C VAL A 107 3.32 5.46 3.59
N ASP A 108 3.69 5.34 4.84
CA ASP A 108 5.03 4.91 5.26
C ASP A 108 5.00 3.41 5.57
N LEU A 109 5.07 2.59 4.53
CA LEU A 109 5.16 1.14 4.60
C LEU A 109 6.38 0.68 3.82
N TYR A 110 7.45 0.36 4.54
CA TYR A 110 8.68 -0.08 3.93
C TYR A 110 8.55 -1.50 3.37
N TYR A 111 9.08 -1.76 2.19
CA TYR A 111 8.89 -3.02 1.47
C TYR A 111 9.46 -4.25 2.18
N GLN A 112 10.39 -4.09 3.13
CA GLN A 112 10.90 -5.19 3.95
C GLN A 112 9.89 -5.65 5.02
N VAL A 113 8.91 -4.82 5.36
CA VAL A 113 7.84 -5.19 6.30
C VAL A 113 6.93 -6.23 5.64
N ALA A 114 6.90 -7.43 6.19
CA ALA A 114 6.03 -8.48 5.68
C ALA A 114 4.59 -8.24 6.13
N MET A 115 3.74 -7.79 5.22
CA MET A 115 2.31 -7.68 5.43
C MET A 115 1.63 -9.05 5.22
N PRO A 116 0.47 -9.30 5.84
CA PRO A 116 -0.34 -10.47 5.52
C PRO A 116 -0.70 -10.52 4.03
N ASP A 117 -0.95 -11.73 3.51
CA ASP A 117 -1.34 -11.88 2.11
C ASP A 117 -2.63 -11.13 1.76
N ILE A 118 -3.54 -11.03 2.73
CA ILE A 118 -4.81 -10.33 2.57
C ILE A 118 -4.85 -9.14 3.52
N PHE A 119 -4.66 -7.95 2.97
CA PHE A 119 -4.87 -6.68 3.66
C PHE A 119 -5.35 -5.62 2.69
N MET A 120 -5.93 -4.56 3.19
CA MET A 120 -6.44 -3.44 2.39
C MET A 120 -6.05 -2.13 3.04
N PHE A 121 -5.82 -1.14 2.21
CA PHE A 121 -5.78 0.24 2.63
C PHE A 121 -7.18 0.84 2.55
N ASP A 122 -7.58 1.50 3.61
CA ASP A 122 -8.80 2.30 3.66
C ASP A 122 -8.44 3.69 4.18
N HIS A 123 -8.39 4.65 3.26
CA HIS A 123 -7.95 6.02 3.54
C HIS A 123 -6.62 6.11 4.35
N PRO A 124 -5.52 5.53 3.87
CA PRO A 124 -4.32 5.30 4.66
C PRO A 124 -3.42 6.53 4.85
N PHE A 125 -3.90 7.72 4.62
CA PHE A 125 -3.11 8.95 4.69
C PHE A 125 -2.41 9.14 6.04
N GLY A 126 -1.09 9.34 6.01
CA GLY A 126 -0.28 9.52 7.21
C GLY A 126 -0.08 8.24 8.03
N SER A 127 -0.36 7.08 7.44
CA SER A 127 -0.17 5.80 8.10
C SER A 127 1.31 5.39 8.08
N VAL A 128 1.83 5.00 9.26
CA VAL A 128 3.18 4.45 9.41
C VAL A 128 3.08 3.00 9.86
N MET A 129 3.63 2.09 9.08
CA MET A 129 3.61 0.65 9.35
C MET A 129 5.05 0.12 9.38
N GLY A 130 5.56 -0.09 10.60
CA GLY A 130 6.90 -0.61 10.83
C GLY A 130 6.94 -2.09 11.18
N PRO A 131 8.13 -2.70 11.32
CA PRO A 131 8.29 -4.13 11.64
C PRO A 131 7.59 -4.58 12.92
N ARG A 132 7.35 -3.67 13.85
CA ARG A 132 6.61 -3.97 15.10
C ARG A 132 5.11 -4.11 14.90
N ALA A 133 4.55 -3.49 13.86
CA ALA A 133 3.13 -3.59 13.54
C ALA A 133 2.73 -4.99 13.03
N THR A 134 3.70 -5.78 12.57
CA THR A 134 3.50 -7.12 12.02
C THR A 134 3.72 -8.24 13.03
N ARG A 135 4.29 -7.95 14.20
CA ARG A 135 4.46 -8.94 15.27
C ARG A 135 3.18 -9.07 16.05
N THR A 136 2.60 -10.23 16.04
CA THR A 136 1.54 -10.66 16.97
C THR A 136 2.11 -10.72 18.38
N THR A 137 2.14 -9.60 19.07
CA THR A 137 2.29 -9.63 20.53
C THR A 137 0.94 -9.33 21.14
N SER A 138 0.38 -10.33 21.78
CA SER A 138 -0.84 -10.29 22.58
C SER A 138 -0.78 -9.35 23.81
N ARG A 139 0.17 -8.41 23.83
CA ARG A 139 0.34 -7.42 24.89
C ARG A 139 0.28 -6.02 24.30
N SER A 140 -0.64 -5.24 24.84
CA SER A 140 -0.82 -3.79 24.64
C SER A 140 -1.81 -3.36 23.55
N LEU A 141 -3.04 -3.87 23.63
CA LEU A 141 -4.20 -3.30 22.94
C LEU A 141 -5.10 -2.50 23.90
N LYS A 142 -4.63 -2.22 25.14
CA LYS A 142 -5.46 -1.49 26.12
C LYS A 142 -5.34 0.02 26.03
N ASP A 143 -4.34 0.57 25.32
CA ASP A 143 -4.08 2.01 25.29
C ASP A 143 -4.41 2.70 23.96
N ALA A 144 -4.91 1.98 22.96
CA ALA A 144 -5.39 2.60 21.71
C ALA A 144 -6.88 2.94 21.83
N ARG A 145 -7.22 3.87 22.68
CA ARG A 145 -8.52 4.55 22.64
C ARG A 145 -8.51 5.60 21.54
N SER A 146 -9.47 5.46 20.64
CA SER A 146 -9.98 6.42 19.66
C SER A 146 -9.07 6.76 18.48
N GLY A 147 -9.44 6.31 17.33
CA GLY A 147 -8.88 6.73 16.04
C GLY A 147 -8.96 5.66 14.96
N THR A 148 -10.15 5.15 14.71
CA THR A 148 -10.41 4.23 13.60
C THR A 148 -10.51 5.00 12.31
N THR A 149 -9.45 4.97 11.53
CA THR A 149 -9.47 5.06 10.05
C THR A 149 -8.06 4.71 9.57
N GLY A 150 -7.91 3.61 8.94
CA GLY A 150 -6.58 3.28 8.47
C GLY A 150 -6.53 2.03 7.61
N ALA A 151 -6.16 0.92 8.14
CA ALA A 151 -6.07 -0.32 7.37
C ALA A 151 -7.15 -1.28 7.84
N SER A 152 -8.08 -1.62 6.97
CA SER A 152 -9.08 -2.65 7.22
C SER A 152 -8.51 -4.00 6.79
N ILE A 153 -8.27 -4.88 7.76
CA ILE A 153 -7.79 -6.23 7.50
C ILE A 153 -8.98 -7.17 7.50
N LEU A 154 -9.32 -7.66 6.33
CA LEU A 154 -10.33 -8.70 6.17
C LEU A 154 -9.67 -10.07 6.28
N GLY A 155 -9.83 -10.70 7.43
CA GLY A 155 -9.50 -12.10 7.62
C GLY A 155 -8.70 -12.39 8.87
N LEU A 156 -9.30 -13.16 9.76
CA LEU A 156 -8.77 -13.89 10.94
C LEU A 156 -7.48 -13.37 11.57
N ALA A 157 -7.70 -12.71 12.73
CA ALA A 157 -6.85 -12.76 13.91
C ALA A 157 -5.42 -12.19 13.80
N ASN A 158 -5.19 -11.10 13.06
CA ASN A 158 -4.00 -10.29 13.32
C ASN A 158 -4.38 -8.81 13.24
N ARG A 159 -4.56 -8.20 14.40
CA ARG A 159 -4.85 -6.77 14.52
C ARG A 159 -3.58 -5.98 14.23
N PHE A 160 -3.59 -5.29 13.10
CA PHE A 160 -2.58 -4.28 12.82
C PHE A 160 -2.98 -2.98 13.52
N SER A 161 -2.05 -2.43 14.28
CA SER A 161 -2.17 -1.08 14.82
C SER A 161 -1.54 -0.11 13.83
N CYS A 162 -2.37 0.64 13.12
CA CYS A 162 -1.93 1.76 12.33
C CYS A 162 -1.75 2.95 13.27
N PHE A 163 -0.52 3.43 13.47
CA PHE A 163 -0.26 4.64 14.22
C PHE A 163 -0.53 5.85 13.35
N ARG A 164 -1.63 6.50 13.59
CA ARG A 164 -1.88 7.84 13.10
C ARG A 164 -1.05 8.79 13.97
N THR A 165 -0.12 9.53 13.38
CA THR A 165 0.45 10.70 14.04
C THR A 165 -0.65 11.72 14.22
N ALA A 166 -1.23 11.78 15.41
CA ALA A 166 -2.15 12.84 15.78
C ALA A 166 -1.37 14.15 15.74
N ARG A 167 -1.65 15.00 14.75
CA ARG A 167 -1.34 16.41 14.90
C ARG A 167 -2.12 16.91 16.10
N SER A 168 -1.40 17.21 17.17
CA SER A 168 -1.93 17.95 18.31
C SER A 168 -2.46 19.29 17.82
N SER A 169 -3.75 19.39 17.63
CA SER A 169 -4.43 20.68 17.55
C SER A 169 -4.64 21.19 18.97
N ALA A 170 -3.53 21.60 19.60
CA ALA A 170 -3.59 22.50 20.73
C ALA A 170 -3.87 23.90 20.18
N ILE A 171 -5.11 24.16 19.78
CA ILE A 171 -5.59 25.53 19.66
C ILE A 171 -6.22 25.86 21.01
N ALA A 172 -5.54 26.76 21.67
CA ALA A 172 -5.86 27.42 22.90
C ALA A 172 -7.35 27.79 23.03
N LYS A 173 -7.95 27.33 24.12
CA LYS A 173 -9.01 28.10 24.77
C LYS A 173 -8.31 29.06 25.71
N SER A 174 -8.13 30.28 25.28
CA SER A 174 -7.87 31.38 26.18
C SER A 174 -8.88 32.51 25.88
N ALA A 175 -9.43 32.92 26.94
CA ALA A 175 -10.14 34.13 27.14
C ALA A 175 -11.64 34.02 27.22
N THR A 176 -12.14 34.09 28.43
CA THR A 176 -13.05 35.16 28.78
C THR A 176 -12.96 35.37 30.29
N THR A 177 -12.43 36.47 30.67
CA THR A 177 -12.96 37.31 31.76
C THR A 177 -12.66 38.74 31.41
#